data_675ac48ca4ce5f0945d766c0cdb442ad
#
_entry.id   675ac48ca4ce5f0945d766c0cdb442ad
#
_cell.length_a   1.000
_cell.length_b   1.000
_cell.length_c   1.000
_cell.angle_alpha   90.00
_cell.angle_beta   90.00
_cell.angle_gamma   90.00
#
_symmetry.space_group_name_H-M   'P 1'
#
loop_
_entity.id
_entity.type
_entity.pdbx_description
1 polymer ?
#
loop_
_entity_poly.entity_id
_entity_poly.type
_entity_poly.pdbx_seq_one_letter_code
_entity_poly.pdbx_strand_id
1 'polypeptide(L)'
;MNPVTNPFAPGAGTPPPELAGRDDLRETVRVALERVRRGLPTKSVLMVGLRGVGKTVLLDRMRDDAEAAGIHTLRIEAPEGRSLPALIAPQLRSALLRLSRNLKAKALAERALRGLAGFAKALKLKYADIEVGFDFDPEPGLADNGDLESDLQALLEATGAAAQQADTALVLFIDELQYVEEEELAALITALHRAAQRRLPVVLVGAGLPQLRGRMGRAKSYAERLFDFPTIGPLSVDATKRAIELPAANEHVEVTAAALDRIVAETQGYPYFVQEWGKHAWDTADASPITDADVELASTAAVAALDESFFRVRFDRLTPVEKRYLRAMAELGPGPHRSGDIAEALDRRVTSLGPTRNNLIEKGMIWSPNHGDTAFTVPLFDAFMRRIMPGDDWSA
;
A
#
# COMPACT_ATOMS: atom_id res chain seq x y z
N MET A 1 -9.64 31.38 6.78
CA MET A 1 -9.95 31.03 8.21
C MET A 1 -8.64 30.77 8.99
N ASN A 2 -8.72 30.35 10.28
CA ASN A 2 -7.52 30.12 11.06
C ASN A 2 -6.78 28.83 10.58
N PRO A 3 -5.54 28.92 10.06
CA PRO A 3 -4.80 27.73 9.60
C PRO A 3 -4.42 26.76 10.73
N VAL A 4 -4.40 27.19 11.98
CA VAL A 4 -4.06 26.34 13.13
C VAL A 4 -5.16 25.30 13.43
N THR A 5 -6.40 25.63 13.12
CA THR A 5 -7.56 24.73 13.29
C THR A 5 -7.95 24.03 12.00
N ASN A 6 -7.15 24.15 10.93
CA ASN A 6 -7.40 23.43 9.69
C ASN A 6 -7.29 21.92 9.91
N PRO A 7 -8.39 21.15 9.76
CA PRO A 7 -8.37 19.72 10.04
C PRO A 7 -7.68 18.91 8.93
N PHE A 8 -7.52 19.49 7.73
CA PHE A 8 -6.98 18.80 6.57
C PHE A 8 -5.45 18.84 6.56
N ALA A 9 -4.82 17.68 6.51
CA ALA A 9 -3.37 17.52 6.54
C ALA A 9 -2.91 16.53 5.46
N PRO A 10 -2.81 16.96 4.19
CA PRO A 10 -2.30 16.09 3.14
C PRO A 10 -0.87 15.68 3.45
N GLY A 11 -0.59 14.37 3.35
CA GLY A 11 0.74 13.80 3.63
C GLY A 11 0.82 12.34 3.29
N ALA A 12 2.04 11.83 3.07
CA ALA A 12 2.26 10.42 2.80
C ALA A 12 2.04 9.61 4.09
N GLY A 13 1.01 8.76 4.10
CA GLY A 13 0.68 7.93 5.27
C GLY A 13 0.05 8.70 6.44
N THR A 14 -0.18 10.00 6.31
CA THR A 14 -0.87 10.78 7.34
C THR A 14 -2.33 10.33 7.43
N PRO A 15 -2.82 9.90 8.61
CA PRO A 15 -4.23 9.57 8.78
C PRO A 15 -5.11 10.80 8.51
N PRO A 16 -6.10 10.70 7.61
CA PRO A 16 -7.05 11.78 7.42
C PRO A 16 -7.95 11.91 8.67
N PRO A 17 -8.53 13.06 8.91
CA PRO A 17 -9.46 13.25 10.03
C PRO A 17 -10.71 12.36 9.91
N GLU A 18 -11.10 11.99 8.70
CA GLU A 18 -12.18 11.04 8.41
C GLU A 18 -11.74 10.02 7.35
N LEU A 19 -11.77 8.73 7.71
CA LEU A 19 -11.47 7.62 6.80
C LEU A 19 -12.75 7.16 6.08
N ALA A 20 -13.31 8.03 5.25
CA ALA A 20 -14.58 7.81 4.59
C ALA A 20 -14.56 6.66 3.57
N GLY A 21 -15.68 5.92 3.47
CA GLY A 21 -15.94 4.95 2.40
C GLY A 21 -15.04 3.70 2.43
N ARG A 22 -14.52 3.33 3.59
CA ARG A 22 -13.69 2.12 3.78
C ARG A 22 -14.21 1.17 4.85
N ASP A 23 -15.37 1.44 5.41
CA ASP A 23 -15.93 0.72 6.55
C ASP A 23 -16.20 -0.77 6.23
N ASP A 24 -16.76 -1.09 5.06
CA ASP A 24 -17.07 -2.46 4.64
C ASP A 24 -15.81 -3.34 4.56
N LEU A 25 -14.72 -2.78 4.02
CA LEU A 25 -13.47 -3.53 3.92
C LEU A 25 -12.80 -3.69 5.29
N ARG A 26 -12.86 -2.68 6.15
CA ARG A 26 -12.38 -2.78 7.53
C ARG A 26 -13.14 -3.86 8.29
N GLU A 27 -14.46 -3.89 8.16
CA GLU A 27 -15.30 -4.93 8.78
C GLU A 27 -14.99 -6.32 8.22
N THR A 28 -14.79 -6.45 6.90
CA THR A 28 -14.38 -7.71 6.26
C THR A 28 -13.08 -8.23 6.86
N VAL A 29 -12.06 -7.38 7.01
CA VAL A 29 -10.77 -7.75 7.62
C VAL A 29 -10.97 -8.07 9.10
N ARG A 30 -11.70 -7.27 9.86
CA ARG A 30 -11.99 -7.55 11.27
C ARG A 30 -12.61 -8.94 11.46
N VAL A 31 -13.60 -9.27 10.65
CA VAL A 31 -14.24 -10.61 10.68
C VAL A 31 -13.25 -11.71 10.32
N ALA A 32 -12.39 -11.49 9.29
CA ALA A 32 -11.37 -12.45 8.90
C ALA A 32 -10.38 -12.73 10.05
N LEU A 33 -9.92 -11.68 10.73
CA LEU A 33 -8.98 -11.78 11.86
C LEU A 33 -9.60 -12.54 13.04
N GLU A 34 -10.86 -12.25 13.37
CA GLU A 34 -11.56 -12.95 14.47
C GLU A 34 -11.81 -14.44 14.12
N ARG A 35 -12.09 -14.75 12.85
CA ARG A 35 -12.21 -16.14 12.39
C ARG A 35 -10.89 -16.91 12.53
N VAL A 36 -9.78 -16.31 12.10
CA VAL A 36 -8.45 -16.93 12.19
C VAL A 36 -8.06 -17.18 13.64
N ARG A 37 -8.31 -16.21 14.53
CA ARG A 37 -8.08 -16.35 15.97
C ARG A 37 -8.82 -17.55 16.57
N ARG A 38 -10.01 -17.87 16.06
CA ARG A 38 -10.83 -19.05 16.46
C ARG A 38 -10.45 -20.35 15.73
N GLY A 39 -9.37 -20.35 14.94
CA GLY A 39 -8.95 -21.51 14.14
C GLY A 39 -9.87 -21.82 12.95
N LEU A 40 -10.72 -20.87 12.53
CA LEU A 40 -11.60 -21.02 11.38
C LEU A 40 -10.89 -20.57 10.10
N PRO A 41 -11.08 -21.29 8.98
CA PRO A 41 -10.46 -20.91 7.72
C PRO A 41 -10.87 -19.51 7.26
N THR A 42 -9.89 -18.75 6.79
CA THR A 42 -10.09 -17.47 6.12
C THR A 42 -9.00 -17.25 5.09
N LYS A 43 -9.24 -16.40 4.12
CA LYS A 43 -8.20 -15.95 3.18
C LYS A 43 -7.45 -14.74 3.74
N SER A 44 -6.20 -14.63 3.37
CA SER A 44 -5.43 -13.41 3.53
C SER A 44 -5.95 -12.33 2.57
N VAL A 45 -5.84 -11.06 2.93
CA VAL A 45 -6.39 -9.94 2.16
C VAL A 45 -5.25 -9.09 1.59
N LEU A 46 -5.24 -8.89 0.28
CA LEU A 46 -4.26 -8.07 -0.42
C LEU A 46 -4.96 -6.92 -1.14
N MET A 47 -4.93 -5.75 -0.55
CA MET A 47 -5.50 -4.53 -1.12
C MET A 47 -4.67 -4.09 -2.33
N VAL A 48 -5.29 -4.01 -3.50
CA VAL A 48 -4.64 -3.54 -4.71
C VAL A 48 -5.25 -2.23 -5.18
N GLY A 49 -4.40 -1.27 -5.52
CA GLY A 49 -4.88 0.04 -5.96
C GLY A 49 -3.74 0.98 -6.36
N LEU A 50 -4.09 2.04 -7.04
CA LEU A 50 -3.13 3.06 -7.49
C LEU A 50 -2.51 3.81 -6.31
N ARG A 51 -1.50 4.64 -6.59
CA ARG A 51 -0.85 5.47 -5.56
C ARG A 51 -1.82 6.58 -5.10
N GLY A 52 -1.80 6.93 -3.82
CA GLY A 52 -2.63 8.01 -3.27
C GLY A 52 -4.10 7.65 -2.98
N VAL A 53 -4.53 6.40 -3.20
CA VAL A 53 -5.91 5.94 -2.87
C VAL A 53 -6.11 5.59 -1.38
N GLY A 54 -5.10 5.81 -0.52
CA GLY A 54 -5.20 5.62 0.92
C GLY A 54 -4.93 4.18 1.40
N LYS A 55 -4.24 3.32 0.64
CA LYS A 55 -3.92 1.93 1.05
C LYS A 55 -3.14 1.85 2.36
N THR A 56 -2.05 2.62 2.47
CA THR A 56 -1.19 2.66 3.67
C THR A 56 -1.97 3.05 4.92
N VAL A 57 -2.76 4.12 4.83
CA VAL A 57 -3.59 4.62 5.93
C VAL A 57 -4.63 3.59 6.35
N LEU A 58 -5.28 2.94 5.37
CA LEU A 58 -6.26 1.90 5.64
C LEU A 58 -5.61 0.68 6.29
N LEU A 59 -4.42 0.27 5.82
CA LEU A 59 -3.64 -0.83 6.36
C LEU A 59 -3.25 -0.58 7.82
N ASP A 60 -2.77 0.63 8.13
CA ASP A 60 -2.41 1.03 9.49
C ASP A 60 -3.63 1.09 10.40
N ARG A 61 -4.77 1.59 9.92
CA ARG A 61 -6.01 1.59 10.68
C ARG A 61 -6.49 0.18 11.01
N MET A 62 -6.43 -0.75 10.03
CA MET A 62 -6.77 -2.16 10.27
C MET A 62 -5.83 -2.82 11.26
N ARG A 63 -4.54 -2.45 11.25
CA ARG A 63 -3.58 -2.91 12.24
C ARG A 63 -3.94 -2.41 13.64
N ASP A 64 -4.24 -1.12 13.78
CA ASP A 64 -4.61 -0.53 15.06
C ASP A 64 -5.90 -1.18 15.63
N ASP A 65 -6.89 -1.44 14.76
CA ASP A 65 -8.10 -2.17 15.12
C ASP A 65 -7.78 -3.61 15.61
N ALA A 66 -6.83 -4.30 14.96
CA ALA A 66 -6.37 -5.65 15.36
C ALA A 66 -5.64 -5.62 16.71
N GLU A 67 -4.73 -4.66 16.91
CA GLU A 67 -4.00 -4.49 18.18
C GLU A 67 -4.95 -4.16 19.34
N ALA A 68 -5.95 -3.30 19.12
CA ALA A 68 -7.00 -3.00 20.09
C ALA A 68 -7.83 -4.25 20.45
N ALA A 69 -7.98 -5.19 19.53
CA ALA A 69 -8.62 -6.49 19.77
C ALA A 69 -7.68 -7.54 20.43
N GLY A 70 -6.45 -7.19 20.80
CA GLY A 70 -5.47 -8.07 21.44
C GLY A 70 -4.79 -9.05 20.49
N ILE A 71 -4.79 -8.76 19.18
CA ILE A 71 -4.11 -9.55 18.16
C ILE A 71 -2.66 -9.08 18.02
N HIS A 72 -1.73 -10.01 17.87
CA HIS A 72 -0.32 -9.67 17.62
C HIS A 72 -0.08 -9.34 16.15
N THR A 73 0.57 -8.21 15.90
CA THR A 73 0.80 -7.70 14.56
C THR A 73 2.29 -7.54 14.26
N LEU A 74 2.65 -7.73 12.99
CA LEU A 74 3.90 -7.27 12.39
C LEU A 74 3.57 -6.17 11.40
N ARG A 75 4.24 -5.01 11.48
CA ARG A 75 4.10 -3.93 10.50
C ARG A 75 5.38 -3.84 9.66
N ILE A 76 5.24 -4.08 8.38
CA ILE A 76 6.34 -4.09 7.41
C ILE A 76 5.96 -3.18 6.24
N GLU A 77 6.85 -2.30 5.88
CA GLU A 77 6.86 -1.61 4.60
C GLU A 77 8.01 -2.19 3.79
N ALA A 78 7.74 -2.70 2.59
CA ALA A 78 8.74 -3.31 1.74
C ALA A 78 9.34 -2.26 0.78
N PRO A 79 10.48 -1.63 1.11
CA PRO A 79 11.14 -0.69 0.22
C PRO A 79 11.87 -1.44 -0.90
N GLU A 80 12.15 -0.74 -1.99
CA GLU A 80 13.01 -1.24 -3.06
C GLU A 80 14.39 -1.67 -2.50
N GLY A 81 14.84 -2.86 -2.87
CA GLY A 81 16.21 -3.33 -2.60
C GLY A 81 16.48 -3.87 -1.19
N ARG A 82 15.47 -4.02 -0.33
CA ARG A 82 15.60 -4.73 0.94
C ARG A 82 14.91 -6.09 0.90
N SER A 83 15.55 -7.08 1.48
CA SER A 83 15.02 -8.44 1.52
C SER A 83 13.86 -8.58 2.51
N LEU A 84 12.85 -9.37 2.14
CA LEU A 84 11.72 -9.67 3.02
C LEU A 84 12.15 -10.37 4.32
N PRO A 85 13.10 -11.33 4.33
CA PRO A 85 13.63 -11.91 5.56
C PRO A 85 14.21 -10.89 6.53
N ALA A 86 14.96 -9.91 6.03
CA ALA A 86 15.55 -8.84 6.86
C ALA A 86 14.48 -7.94 7.49
N LEU A 87 13.35 -7.75 6.81
CA LEU A 87 12.22 -6.96 7.31
C LEU A 87 11.38 -7.75 8.33
N ILE A 88 11.15 -9.04 8.07
CA ILE A 88 10.32 -9.91 8.94
C ILE A 88 11.03 -10.19 10.27
N ALA A 89 12.31 -10.53 10.26
CA ALA A 89 13.00 -11.05 11.42
C ALA A 89 12.92 -10.14 12.68
N PRO A 90 13.20 -8.83 12.62
CA PRO A 90 13.10 -7.96 13.80
C PRO A 90 11.67 -7.79 14.30
N GLN A 91 10.70 -7.72 13.40
CA GLN A 91 9.28 -7.59 13.74
C GLN A 91 8.75 -8.87 14.42
N LEU A 92 9.12 -10.02 13.87
CA LEU A 92 8.74 -11.32 14.41
C LEU A 92 9.37 -11.55 15.78
N ARG A 93 10.64 -11.15 15.99
CA ARG A 93 11.29 -11.16 17.31
C ARG A 93 10.47 -10.38 18.33
N SER A 94 10.05 -9.17 17.98
CA SER A 94 9.24 -8.33 18.86
C SER A 94 7.89 -8.97 19.21
N ALA A 95 7.22 -9.58 18.23
CA ALA A 95 5.96 -10.29 18.46
C ALA A 95 6.16 -11.52 19.36
N LEU A 96 7.19 -12.33 19.12
CA LEU A 96 7.52 -13.51 19.91
C LEU A 96 7.88 -13.16 21.36
N LEU A 97 8.61 -12.06 21.59
CA LEU A 97 8.90 -11.56 22.93
C LEU A 97 7.62 -11.11 23.66
N ARG A 98 6.64 -10.57 22.96
CA ARG A 98 5.33 -10.27 23.56
C ARG A 98 4.56 -11.57 23.89
N LEU A 99 4.56 -12.54 22.97
CA LEU A 99 3.93 -13.86 23.19
C LEU A 99 4.56 -14.62 24.36
N SER A 100 5.88 -14.54 24.56
CA SER A 100 6.59 -15.22 25.66
C SER A 100 6.20 -14.72 27.07
N ARG A 101 5.54 -13.57 27.17
CA ARG A 101 4.98 -13.07 28.43
C ARG A 101 3.69 -13.81 28.85
N ASN A 102 3.03 -14.48 27.89
CA ASN A 102 1.90 -15.34 28.18
C ASN A 102 2.38 -16.69 28.71
N LEU A 103 2.03 -17.02 29.96
CA LEU A 103 2.50 -18.24 30.64
C LEU A 103 2.17 -19.52 29.86
N LYS A 104 1.01 -19.58 29.18
CA LYS A 104 0.61 -20.74 28.40
C LYS A 104 1.46 -20.91 27.12
N ALA A 105 1.84 -19.80 26.49
CA ALA A 105 2.56 -19.81 25.23
C ALA A 105 4.09 -19.70 25.39
N LYS A 106 4.60 -19.43 26.59
CA LYS A 106 5.99 -19.10 26.86
C LYS A 106 6.98 -20.08 26.22
N ALA A 107 6.83 -21.37 26.49
CA ALA A 107 7.75 -22.40 25.99
C ALA A 107 7.76 -22.46 24.44
N LEU A 108 6.59 -22.33 23.77
CA LEU A 108 6.51 -22.33 22.33
C LEU A 108 7.06 -21.04 21.72
N ALA A 109 6.82 -19.89 22.35
CA ALA A 109 7.37 -18.61 21.92
C ALA A 109 8.90 -18.58 22.05
N GLU A 110 9.46 -19.08 23.13
CA GLU A 110 10.91 -19.20 23.31
C GLU A 110 11.54 -20.19 22.30
N ARG A 111 10.84 -21.28 21.99
CA ARG A 111 11.25 -22.21 20.93
C ARG A 111 11.26 -21.50 19.56
N ALA A 112 10.21 -20.75 19.23
CA ALA A 112 10.16 -19.97 18.00
C ALA A 112 11.23 -18.88 17.94
N LEU A 113 11.62 -18.26 19.06
CA LEU A 113 12.77 -17.33 19.15
C LEU A 113 14.10 -18.00 18.83
N ARG A 114 14.30 -19.25 19.31
CA ARG A 114 15.49 -20.04 18.92
C ARG A 114 15.47 -20.41 17.44
N GLY A 115 14.30 -20.74 16.88
CA GLY A 115 14.13 -20.95 15.44
C GLY A 115 14.46 -19.68 14.63
N LEU A 116 13.99 -18.51 15.10
CA LEU A 116 14.30 -17.23 14.47
C LEU A 116 15.80 -16.91 14.49
N ALA A 117 16.52 -17.26 15.55
CA ALA A 117 17.97 -17.13 15.61
C ALA A 117 18.66 -18.03 14.57
N GLY A 118 18.18 -19.28 14.40
CA GLY A 118 18.62 -20.19 13.33
C GLY A 118 18.38 -19.61 11.94
N PHE A 119 17.16 -19.15 11.68
CA PHE A 119 16.73 -18.51 10.44
C PHE A 119 17.65 -17.35 10.04
N ALA A 120 17.86 -16.41 10.95
CA ALA A 120 18.72 -15.27 10.65
C ALA A 120 20.17 -15.67 10.41
N LYS A 121 20.70 -16.62 11.17
CA LYS A 121 22.07 -17.13 10.99
C LYS A 121 22.25 -17.86 9.66
N ALA A 122 21.31 -18.73 9.29
CA ALA A 122 21.36 -19.53 8.07
C ALA A 122 21.22 -18.67 6.81
N LEU A 123 20.36 -17.66 6.83
CA LEU A 123 20.11 -16.79 5.68
C LEU A 123 21.04 -15.59 5.58
N LYS A 124 21.85 -15.29 6.59
CA LYS A 124 22.78 -14.13 6.59
C LYS A 124 23.77 -14.14 5.43
N LEU A 125 24.16 -15.29 4.93
CA LEU A 125 25.05 -15.41 3.76
C LEU A 125 24.36 -15.02 2.45
N LYS A 126 23.05 -15.27 2.33
CA LYS A 126 22.24 -14.94 1.16
C LYS A 126 21.69 -13.52 1.23
N TYR A 127 21.33 -13.07 2.43
CA TYR A 127 20.71 -11.76 2.69
C TYR A 127 21.58 -11.00 3.70
N ALA A 128 22.57 -10.28 3.19
CA ALA A 128 23.56 -9.56 4.00
C ALA A 128 22.95 -8.42 4.87
N ASP A 129 21.72 -8.00 4.56
CA ASP A 129 20.97 -6.97 5.26
C ASP A 129 20.20 -7.49 6.50
N ILE A 130 20.28 -8.79 6.83
CA ILE A 130 19.73 -9.32 8.07
C ILE A 130 20.60 -8.92 9.26
N GLU A 131 20.11 -7.94 10.02
CA GLU A 131 20.74 -7.45 11.25
C GLU A 131 19.81 -7.70 12.44
N VAL A 132 19.96 -8.82 13.13
CA VAL A 132 19.19 -9.11 14.35
C VAL A 132 20.14 -9.64 15.42
N GLY A 133 20.23 -8.92 16.54
CA GLY A 133 20.88 -9.42 17.76
C GLY A 133 19.96 -10.44 18.44
N PHE A 134 20.47 -11.63 18.73
CA PHE A 134 19.72 -12.67 19.42
C PHE A 134 20.33 -12.96 20.78
N ASP A 135 19.50 -12.99 21.82
CA ASP A 135 19.83 -13.44 23.16
C ASP A 135 19.56 -14.94 23.35
N PHE A 136 19.24 -15.65 22.25
CA PHE A 136 18.87 -17.07 22.24
C PHE A 136 19.80 -17.87 21.32
N ASP A 137 20.27 -19.01 21.81
CA ASP A 137 20.98 -19.96 20.96
C ASP A 137 20.00 -20.60 19.96
N PRO A 138 20.41 -20.80 18.69
CA PRO A 138 19.59 -21.48 17.69
C PRO A 138 19.18 -22.88 18.13
N GLU A 139 17.95 -23.29 17.82
CA GLU A 139 17.51 -24.68 17.97
C GLU A 139 17.86 -25.45 16.68
N PRO A 140 18.78 -26.41 16.73
CA PRO A 140 19.19 -27.15 15.54
C PRO A 140 18.02 -27.87 14.87
N GLY A 141 17.90 -27.75 13.56
CA GLY A 141 16.83 -28.36 12.77
C GLY A 141 15.52 -27.54 12.76
N LEU A 142 15.50 -26.34 13.34
CA LEU A 142 14.34 -25.45 13.27
C LEU A 142 14.69 -24.16 12.50
N ALA A 143 14.24 -24.09 11.24
CA ALA A 143 14.40 -22.94 10.35
C ALA A 143 15.89 -22.53 10.14
N ASP A 144 16.78 -23.50 10.01
CA ASP A 144 18.24 -23.30 9.91
C ASP A 144 18.87 -23.98 8.69
N ASN A 145 18.05 -24.34 7.68
CA ASN A 145 18.51 -25.05 6.48
C ASN A 145 19.20 -24.14 5.45
N GLY A 146 18.97 -22.82 5.50
CA GLY A 146 19.43 -21.84 4.51
C GLY A 146 18.58 -21.78 3.25
N ASP A 147 17.44 -22.52 3.21
CA ASP A 147 16.42 -22.41 2.18
C ASP A 147 15.26 -21.55 2.69
N LEU A 148 15.03 -20.40 2.03
CA LEU A 148 14.06 -19.42 2.50
C LEU A 148 12.64 -19.98 2.60
N GLU A 149 12.21 -20.81 1.63
CA GLU A 149 10.83 -21.32 1.60
C GLU A 149 10.58 -22.28 2.77
N SER A 150 11.48 -23.23 3.00
CA SER A 150 11.36 -24.20 4.11
C SER A 150 11.56 -23.54 5.47
N ASP A 151 12.52 -22.63 5.59
CA ASP A 151 12.84 -21.98 6.86
C ASP A 151 11.74 -21.00 7.29
N LEU A 152 11.22 -20.18 6.36
CA LEU A 152 10.10 -19.28 6.65
C LEU A 152 8.82 -20.07 7.02
N GLN A 153 8.57 -21.20 6.33
CA GLN A 153 7.47 -22.10 6.67
C GLN A 153 7.59 -22.60 8.11
N ALA A 154 8.74 -23.19 8.46
CA ALA A 154 8.98 -23.72 9.80
C ALA A 154 8.84 -22.64 10.89
N LEU A 155 9.34 -21.43 10.60
CA LEU A 155 9.29 -20.30 11.51
C LEU A 155 7.87 -19.81 11.74
N LEU A 156 7.06 -19.65 10.67
CA LEU A 156 5.66 -19.24 10.80
C LEU A 156 4.80 -20.32 11.45
N GLU A 157 5.09 -21.62 11.23
CA GLU A 157 4.45 -22.71 11.95
C GLU A 157 4.73 -22.66 13.46
N ALA A 158 5.99 -22.49 13.85
CA ALA A 158 6.36 -22.40 15.27
C ALA A 158 5.73 -21.18 15.95
N THR A 159 5.72 -20.03 15.25
CA THR A 159 5.11 -18.80 15.77
C THR A 159 3.60 -18.92 15.85
N GLY A 160 2.96 -19.51 14.83
CA GLY A 160 1.52 -19.77 14.82
C GLY A 160 1.07 -20.70 15.96
N ALA A 161 1.86 -21.72 16.26
CA ALA A 161 1.59 -22.60 17.42
C ALA A 161 1.67 -21.83 18.75
N ALA A 162 2.64 -20.92 18.90
CA ALA A 162 2.72 -20.05 20.07
C ALA A 162 1.52 -19.09 20.17
N ALA A 163 1.11 -18.49 19.07
CA ALA A 163 -0.07 -17.62 19.01
C ALA A 163 -1.36 -18.37 19.35
N GLN A 164 -1.51 -19.58 18.83
CA GLN A 164 -2.67 -20.44 19.14
C GLN A 164 -2.75 -20.79 20.62
N GLN A 165 -1.61 -21.12 21.24
CA GLN A 165 -1.55 -21.41 22.68
C GLN A 165 -1.81 -20.17 23.55
N ALA A 166 -1.58 -18.98 23.01
CA ALA A 166 -1.87 -17.70 23.66
C ALA A 166 -3.33 -17.21 23.44
N ASP A 167 -4.17 -18.00 22.78
CA ASP A 167 -5.54 -17.65 22.40
C ASP A 167 -5.62 -16.33 21.56
N THR A 168 -4.61 -16.10 20.70
CA THR A 168 -4.51 -14.93 19.84
C THR A 168 -4.16 -15.33 18.39
N ALA A 169 -3.96 -14.34 17.53
CA ALA A 169 -3.47 -14.54 16.16
C ALA A 169 -2.19 -13.70 15.92
N LEU A 170 -1.46 -14.10 14.89
CA LEU A 170 -0.35 -13.33 14.31
C LEU A 170 -0.78 -12.80 12.94
N VAL A 171 -0.78 -11.50 12.78
CA VAL A 171 -1.13 -10.84 11.51
C VAL A 171 0.06 -10.08 10.95
N LEU A 172 0.43 -10.43 9.73
CA LEU A 172 1.45 -9.71 8.98
C LEU A 172 0.76 -8.58 8.21
N PHE A 173 1.01 -7.33 8.59
CA PHE A 173 0.60 -6.16 7.84
C PHE A 173 1.77 -5.71 6.98
N ILE A 174 1.68 -5.95 5.66
CA ILE A 174 2.79 -5.67 4.73
C ILE A 174 2.32 -4.70 3.65
N ASP A 175 2.95 -3.52 3.60
CA ASP A 175 2.73 -2.52 2.57
C ASP A 175 3.75 -2.64 1.43
N GLU A 176 3.42 -2.08 0.27
CA GLU A 176 4.26 -2.00 -0.93
C GLU A 176 4.78 -3.38 -1.41
N LEU A 177 3.96 -4.43 -1.26
CA LEU A 177 4.30 -5.82 -1.60
C LEU A 177 4.79 -6.03 -3.05
N GLN A 178 4.53 -5.10 -3.97
CA GLN A 178 5.05 -5.19 -5.34
C GLN A 178 6.57 -5.01 -5.43
N TYR A 179 7.25 -4.56 -4.38
CA TYR A 179 8.71 -4.46 -4.35
C TYR A 179 9.41 -5.71 -3.81
N VAL A 180 8.66 -6.63 -3.22
CA VAL A 180 9.19 -7.91 -2.74
C VAL A 180 9.57 -8.79 -3.94
N GLU A 181 10.74 -9.42 -3.90
CA GLU A 181 11.22 -10.31 -4.97
C GLU A 181 10.31 -11.51 -5.14
N GLU A 182 10.26 -12.08 -6.37
CA GLU A 182 9.34 -13.17 -6.70
C GLU A 182 9.62 -14.44 -5.92
N GLU A 183 10.90 -14.76 -5.67
CA GLU A 183 11.32 -15.88 -4.83
C GLU A 183 10.84 -15.71 -3.36
N GLU A 184 10.92 -14.50 -2.85
CA GLU A 184 10.50 -14.17 -1.47
C GLU A 184 8.97 -14.18 -1.34
N LEU A 185 8.25 -13.70 -2.37
CA LEU A 185 6.79 -13.83 -2.44
C LEU A 185 6.38 -15.30 -2.46
N ALA A 186 7.08 -16.13 -3.24
CA ALA A 186 6.81 -17.57 -3.31
C ALA A 186 6.98 -18.24 -1.94
N ALA A 187 8.05 -17.91 -1.21
CA ALA A 187 8.29 -18.41 0.14
C ALA A 187 7.21 -17.98 1.12
N LEU A 188 6.81 -16.70 1.08
CA LEU A 188 5.73 -16.17 1.94
C LEU A 188 4.38 -16.85 1.65
N ILE A 189 4.03 -17.03 0.37
CA ILE A 189 2.79 -17.70 -0.05
C ILE A 189 2.78 -19.15 0.46
N THR A 190 3.88 -19.88 0.30
CA THR A 190 4.00 -21.28 0.75
C THR A 190 3.87 -21.38 2.27
N ALA A 191 4.54 -20.50 3.02
CA ALA A 191 4.48 -20.48 4.48
C ALA A 191 3.05 -20.18 4.99
N LEU A 192 2.36 -19.20 4.41
CA LEU A 192 0.98 -18.87 4.75
C LEU A 192 0.00 -20.02 4.38
N HIS A 193 0.21 -20.64 3.20
CA HIS A 193 -0.58 -21.80 2.80
C HIS A 193 -0.46 -22.94 3.80
N ARG A 194 0.77 -23.22 4.23
CA ARG A 194 1.01 -24.29 5.20
C ARG A 194 0.39 -23.97 6.56
N ALA A 195 0.52 -22.73 7.03
CA ALA A 195 -0.12 -22.28 8.27
C ALA A 195 -1.65 -22.46 8.19
N ALA A 196 -2.26 -22.10 7.06
CA ALA A 196 -3.71 -22.28 6.85
C ALA A 196 -4.12 -23.76 6.82
N GLN A 197 -3.35 -24.66 6.17
CA GLN A 197 -3.59 -26.11 6.18
C GLN A 197 -3.57 -26.69 7.59
N ARG A 198 -2.68 -26.20 8.44
CA ARG A 198 -2.56 -26.61 9.86
C ARG A 198 -3.50 -25.85 10.79
N ARG A 199 -4.34 -24.97 10.26
CA ARG A 199 -5.28 -24.12 11.02
C ARG A 199 -4.57 -23.27 12.10
N LEU A 200 -3.34 -22.88 11.83
CA LEU A 200 -2.61 -21.97 12.70
C LEU A 200 -3.14 -20.54 12.51
N PRO A 201 -3.23 -19.76 13.59
CA PRO A 201 -3.78 -18.41 13.54
C PRO A 201 -2.76 -17.40 12.99
N VAL A 202 -2.34 -17.59 11.74
CA VAL A 202 -1.40 -16.72 11.00
C VAL A 202 -2.05 -16.30 9.70
N VAL A 203 -2.10 -15.01 9.44
CA VAL A 203 -2.72 -14.44 8.24
C VAL A 203 -1.97 -13.18 7.78
N LEU A 204 -2.08 -12.86 6.49
CA LEU A 204 -1.53 -11.65 5.89
C LEU A 204 -2.65 -10.67 5.53
N VAL A 205 -2.47 -9.42 5.90
CA VAL A 205 -3.19 -8.27 5.35
C VAL A 205 -2.15 -7.39 4.67
N GLY A 206 -2.24 -7.25 3.37
CA GLY A 206 -1.22 -6.54 2.60
C GLY A 206 -1.79 -5.49 1.67
N ALA A 207 -0.89 -4.64 1.16
CA ALA A 207 -1.23 -3.64 0.18
C ALA A 207 -0.16 -3.53 -0.91
N GLY A 208 -0.59 -3.16 -2.12
CA GLY A 208 0.32 -2.95 -3.24
C GLY A 208 -0.35 -2.34 -4.47
N LEU A 209 0.45 -2.16 -5.51
CA LEU A 209 -0.02 -1.67 -6.81
C LEU A 209 -0.79 -2.77 -7.58
N PRO A 210 -1.59 -2.43 -8.58
CA PRO A 210 -2.42 -3.41 -9.31
C PRO A 210 -1.67 -4.60 -9.89
N GLN A 211 -0.40 -4.43 -10.31
CA GLN A 211 0.45 -5.52 -10.82
C GLN A 211 0.77 -6.60 -9.76
N LEU A 212 0.55 -6.34 -8.47
CA LEU A 212 0.77 -7.32 -7.40
C LEU A 212 -0.02 -8.61 -7.64
N ARG A 213 -1.28 -8.52 -8.10
CA ARG A 213 -2.10 -9.71 -8.39
C ARG A 213 -1.41 -10.65 -9.40
N GLY A 214 -0.86 -10.09 -10.48
CA GLY A 214 -0.11 -10.86 -11.47
C GLY A 214 1.20 -11.43 -10.94
N ARG A 215 1.93 -10.68 -10.10
CA ARG A 215 3.16 -11.15 -9.45
C ARG A 215 2.89 -12.34 -8.51
N MET A 216 1.83 -12.24 -7.68
CA MET A 216 1.42 -13.34 -6.80
C MET A 216 1.07 -14.62 -7.58
N GLY A 217 0.36 -14.49 -8.70
CA GLY A 217 0.00 -15.61 -9.58
C GLY A 217 1.21 -16.25 -10.26
N ARG A 218 2.25 -15.47 -10.63
CA ARG A 218 3.51 -16.02 -11.15
C ARG A 218 4.33 -16.72 -10.08
N ALA A 219 4.43 -16.10 -8.90
CA ALA A 219 5.17 -16.69 -7.79
C ALA A 219 4.61 -18.07 -7.38
N LYS A 220 3.29 -18.20 -7.28
CA LYS A 220 2.61 -19.50 -7.04
C LYS A 220 1.23 -19.50 -7.72
N SER A 221 0.97 -20.48 -8.57
CA SER A 221 -0.28 -20.60 -9.35
C SER A 221 -1.56 -20.72 -8.51
N TYR A 222 -1.45 -21.17 -7.27
CA TYR A 222 -2.59 -21.31 -6.35
C TYR A 222 -2.84 -20.09 -5.45
N ALA A 223 -2.07 -19.01 -5.62
CA ALA A 223 -2.21 -17.78 -4.81
C ALA A 223 -3.63 -17.20 -4.86
N GLU A 224 -4.31 -17.26 -6.02
CA GLU A 224 -5.69 -16.79 -6.19
C GLU A 224 -6.71 -17.45 -5.23
N ARG A 225 -6.41 -18.68 -4.78
CA ARG A 225 -7.26 -19.41 -3.83
C ARG A 225 -6.97 -19.07 -2.37
N LEU A 226 -5.78 -18.54 -2.08
CA LEU A 226 -5.33 -18.18 -0.74
C LEU A 226 -5.62 -16.74 -0.36
N PHE A 227 -5.76 -15.86 -1.36
CA PHE A 227 -5.90 -14.43 -1.15
C PHE A 227 -7.19 -13.89 -1.75
N ASP A 228 -7.78 -12.92 -1.07
CA ASP A 228 -8.76 -12.00 -1.62
C ASP A 228 -8.04 -10.71 -2.04
N PHE A 229 -8.38 -10.20 -3.21
CA PHE A 229 -7.75 -9.01 -3.80
C PHE A 229 -8.75 -7.86 -3.95
N PRO A 230 -9.20 -7.23 -2.85
CA PRO A 230 -10.07 -6.07 -2.95
C PRO A 230 -9.35 -4.92 -3.67
N THR A 231 -10.04 -4.31 -4.62
CA THR A 231 -9.53 -3.14 -5.32
C THR A 231 -9.86 -1.87 -4.54
N ILE A 232 -8.83 -1.09 -4.22
CA ILE A 232 -8.96 0.22 -3.58
C ILE A 232 -8.83 1.28 -4.65
N GLY A 233 -9.91 2.00 -4.89
CA GLY A 233 -10.00 3.08 -5.86
C GLY A 233 -10.30 4.43 -5.22
N PRO A 234 -10.65 5.44 -6.05
CA PRO A 234 -11.19 6.71 -5.57
C PRO A 234 -12.38 6.51 -4.63
N LEU A 235 -12.67 7.51 -3.83
CA LEU A 235 -13.87 7.55 -2.99
C LEU A 235 -15.10 7.74 -3.88
N SER A 236 -16.23 7.21 -3.46
CA SER A 236 -17.52 7.57 -4.05
C SER A 236 -17.82 9.06 -3.83
N VAL A 237 -18.77 9.61 -4.57
CA VAL A 237 -19.22 11.00 -4.40
C VAL A 237 -19.58 11.27 -2.93
N ASP A 238 -20.41 10.42 -2.33
CA ASP A 238 -20.86 10.58 -0.94
C ASP A 238 -19.71 10.48 0.06
N ALA A 239 -18.80 9.53 -0.15
CA ALA A 239 -17.62 9.39 0.70
C ALA A 239 -16.65 10.58 0.56
N THR A 240 -16.51 11.14 -0.64
CA THR A 240 -15.71 12.35 -0.88
C THR A 240 -16.30 13.55 -0.16
N LYS A 241 -17.62 13.78 -0.28
CA LYS A 241 -18.32 14.84 0.45
C LYS A 241 -18.17 14.68 1.95
N ARG A 242 -18.41 13.47 2.48
CA ARG A 242 -18.26 13.16 3.90
C ARG A 242 -16.83 13.42 4.40
N ALA A 243 -15.81 13.12 3.58
CA ALA A 243 -14.39 13.35 3.92
C ALA A 243 -14.04 14.83 4.06
N ILE A 244 -14.86 15.74 3.56
CA ILE A 244 -14.73 17.21 3.70
C ILE A 244 -15.68 17.74 4.77
N GLU A 245 -16.98 17.41 4.68
CA GLU A 245 -18.01 17.97 5.56
C GLU A 245 -17.77 17.62 7.02
N LEU A 246 -17.50 16.36 7.33
CA LEU A 246 -17.41 15.92 8.72
C LEU A 246 -16.22 16.55 9.47
N PRO A 247 -15.01 16.60 8.92
CA PRO A 247 -13.90 17.31 9.55
C PRO A 247 -14.16 18.82 9.73
N ALA A 248 -14.75 19.46 8.70
CA ALA A 248 -15.09 20.88 8.78
C ALA A 248 -16.14 21.15 9.88
N ALA A 249 -17.19 20.32 9.93
CA ALA A 249 -18.25 20.44 10.93
C ALA A 249 -17.74 20.24 12.36
N ASN A 250 -16.74 19.36 12.58
CA ASN A 250 -16.11 19.19 13.89
C ASN A 250 -15.41 20.47 14.36
N GLU A 251 -14.97 21.31 13.44
CA GLU A 251 -14.40 22.64 13.71
C GLU A 251 -15.44 23.77 13.56
N HIS A 252 -16.74 23.43 13.57
CA HIS A 252 -17.85 24.37 13.45
C HIS A 252 -17.89 25.17 12.14
N VAL A 253 -17.36 24.60 11.06
CA VAL A 253 -17.37 25.19 9.72
C VAL A 253 -18.29 24.41 8.79
N GLU A 254 -19.19 25.13 8.10
CA GLU A 254 -20.05 24.58 7.08
C GLU A 254 -19.37 24.65 5.70
N VAL A 255 -19.72 23.72 4.82
CA VAL A 255 -19.30 23.72 3.42
C VAL A 255 -20.54 23.65 2.53
N THR A 256 -20.66 24.56 1.57
CA THR A 256 -21.85 24.57 0.70
C THR A 256 -21.87 23.36 -0.23
N ALA A 257 -23.06 22.93 -0.63
CA ALA A 257 -23.25 21.82 -1.56
C ALA A 257 -22.49 22.04 -2.89
N ALA A 258 -22.50 23.27 -3.41
CA ALA A 258 -21.76 23.62 -4.64
C ALA A 258 -20.25 23.49 -4.47
N ALA A 259 -19.69 23.90 -3.32
CA ALA A 259 -18.28 23.73 -2.99
C ALA A 259 -17.90 22.24 -2.94
N LEU A 260 -18.73 21.42 -2.30
CA LEU A 260 -18.51 19.96 -2.25
C LEU A 260 -18.56 19.32 -3.64
N ASP A 261 -19.53 19.71 -4.47
CA ASP A 261 -19.65 19.21 -5.84
C ASP A 261 -18.42 19.58 -6.69
N ARG A 262 -17.89 20.79 -6.54
CA ARG A 262 -16.66 21.21 -7.19
C ARG A 262 -15.44 20.39 -6.72
N ILE A 263 -15.27 20.20 -5.40
CA ILE A 263 -14.19 19.37 -4.85
C ILE A 263 -14.28 17.94 -5.41
N VAL A 264 -15.47 17.35 -5.47
CA VAL A 264 -15.68 16.03 -6.07
C VAL A 264 -15.23 15.99 -7.52
N ALA A 265 -15.65 16.98 -8.32
CA ALA A 265 -15.33 17.05 -9.75
C ALA A 265 -13.81 17.21 -10.00
N GLU A 266 -13.16 18.11 -9.27
CA GLU A 266 -11.73 18.42 -9.46
C GLU A 266 -10.80 17.35 -8.91
N THR A 267 -11.13 16.73 -7.78
CA THR A 267 -10.33 15.67 -7.15
C THR A 267 -10.60 14.28 -7.71
N GLN A 268 -11.72 14.11 -8.43
CA GLN A 268 -12.23 12.81 -8.90
C GLN A 268 -12.31 11.76 -7.76
N GLY A 269 -12.56 12.22 -6.53
CA GLY A 269 -12.60 11.37 -5.33
C GLY A 269 -11.27 10.78 -4.90
N TYR A 270 -10.15 11.28 -5.41
CA TYR A 270 -8.83 10.77 -5.03
C TYR A 270 -8.46 11.22 -3.62
N PRO A 271 -8.31 10.32 -2.62
CA PRO A 271 -8.20 10.69 -1.21
C PRO A 271 -7.13 11.72 -0.91
N TYR A 272 -5.93 11.58 -1.51
CA TYR A 272 -4.85 12.54 -1.32
C TYR A 272 -5.24 13.94 -1.83
N PHE A 273 -5.89 14.01 -3.00
CA PHE A 273 -6.32 15.30 -3.56
C PHE A 273 -7.47 15.90 -2.78
N VAL A 274 -8.39 15.06 -2.26
CA VAL A 274 -9.47 15.52 -1.39
C VAL A 274 -8.89 16.27 -0.17
N GLN A 275 -7.83 15.76 0.44
CA GLN A 275 -7.15 16.42 1.55
C GLN A 275 -6.45 17.73 1.11
N GLU A 276 -5.83 17.76 -0.09
CA GLU A 276 -5.24 19.00 -0.62
C GLU A 276 -6.29 20.07 -0.88
N TRP A 277 -7.39 19.72 -1.55
CA TRP A 277 -8.49 20.67 -1.78
C TRP A 277 -9.14 21.13 -0.48
N GLY A 278 -9.39 20.23 0.46
CA GLY A 278 -9.90 20.58 1.79
C GLY A 278 -9.01 21.58 2.51
N LYS A 279 -7.69 21.31 2.52
CA LYS A 279 -6.71 22.21 3.14
C LYS A 279 -6.71 23.60 2.50
N HIS A 280 -6.61 23.65 1.20
CA HIS A 280 -6.53 24.95 0.50
C HIS A 280 -7.87 25.71 0.51
N ALA A 281 -9.02 25.02 0.44
CA ALA A 281 -10.32 25.65 0.58
C ALA A 281 -10.50 26.28 1.97
N TRP A 282 -10.07 25.57 3.03
CA TRP A 282 -10.06 26.12 4.39
C TRP A 282 -9.19 27.37 4.50
N ASP A 283 -7.94 27.28 3.98
CA ASP A 283 -6.96 28.38 4.10
C ASP A 283 -7.38 29.62 3.28
N THR A 284 -8.16 29.43 2.19
CA THR A 284 -8.63 30.49 1.29
C THR A 284 -9.90 31.18 1.81
N ALA A 285 -10.82 30.43 2.40
CA ALA A 285 -12.08 30.99 2.88
C ALA A 285 -11.85 31.95 4.06
N ASP A 286 -12.51 33.11 4.02
CA ASP A 286 -12.43 34.12 5.09
C ASP A 286 -13.25 33.71 6.33
N ALA A 287 -14.39 33.08 6.10
CA ALA A 287 -15.35 32.67 7.14
C ALA A 287 -16.19 31.46 6.69
N SER A 288 -16.94 30.87 7.63
CA SER A 288 -17.98 29.85 7.32
C SER A 288 -19.24 30.53 6.72
N PRO A 289 -19.89 29.90 5.74
CA PRO A 289 -19.54 28.64 5.11
C PRO A 289 -18.42 28.76 4.05
N ILE A 290 -17.66 27.67 3.81
CA ILE A 290 -16.78 27.56 2.63
C ILE A 290 -17.66 27.48 1.38
N THR A 291 -17.47 28.38 0.42
CA THR A 291 -18.29 28.52 -0.78
C THR A 291 -17.61 27.94 -2.03
N ASP A 292 -18.38 27.80 -3.11
CA ASP A 292 -17.85 27.39 -4.42
C ASP A 292 -16.76 28.36 -4.93
N ALA A 293 -16.94 29.67 -4.70
CA ALA A 293 -15.94 30.67 -5.08
C ALA A 293 -14.62 30.52 -4.29
N ASP A 294 -14.69 30.14 -3.00
CA ASP A 294 -13.50 29.88 -2.20
C ASP A 294 -12.74 28.66 -2.74
N VAL A 295 -13.46 27.59 -3.12
CA VAL A 295 -12.86 26.41 -3.73
C VAL A 295 -12.25 26.72 -5.09
N GLU A 296 -12.91 27.52 -5.93
CA GLU A 296 -12.36 27.95 -7.22
C GLU A 296 -11.04 28.67 -7.07
N LEU A 297 -10.94 29.59 -6.13
CA LEU A 297 -9.69 30.30 -5.81
C LEU A 297 -8.64 29.36 -5.24
N ALA A 298 -9.03 28.46 -4.34
CA ALA A 298 -8.15 27.47 -3.71
C ALA A 298 -7.56 26.47 -4.69
N SER A 299 -8.30 26.13 -5.76
CA SER A 299 -7.89 25.11 -6.74
C SER A 299 -6.57 25.45 -7.42
N THR A 300 -6.29 26.73 -7.68
CA THR A 300 -5.02 27.16 -8.24
C THR A 300 -3.84 26.82 -7.29
N ALA A 301 -4.01 27.09 -5.99
CA ALA A 301 -3.00 26.81 -4.99
C ALA A 301 -2.85 25.29 -4.74
N ALA A 302 -3.96 24.55 -4.74
CA ALA A 302 -3.95 23.09 -4.58
C ALA A 302 -3.22 22.39 -5.74
N VAL A 303 -3.48 22.82 -6.98
CA VAL A 303 -2.78 22.29 -8.17
C VAL A 303 -1.29 22.62 -8.10
N ALA A 304 -0.92 23.86 -7.73
CA ALA A 304 0.49 24.25 -7.59
C ALA A 304 1.21 23.42 -6.51
N ALA A 305 0.57 23.18 -5.38
CA ALA A 305 1.10 22.34 -4.30
C ALA A 305 1.31 20.89 -4.76
N LEU A 306 0.36 20.32 -5.51
CA LEU A 306 0.50 18.98 -6.11
C LEU A 306 1.64 18.94 -7.14
N ASP A 307 1.77 19.98 -7.98
CA ASP A 307 2.83 20.06 -8.98
C ASP A 307 4.22 20.07 -8.32
N GLU A 308 4.40 20.85 -7.25
CA GLU A 308 5.69 20.99 -6.56
C GLU A 308 6.08 19.77 -5.71
N SER A 309 5.12 19.20 -5.00
CA SER A 309 5.40 18.13 -4.03
C SER A 309 5.14 16.73 -4.62
N PHE A 310 3.90 16.48 -5.03
CA PHE A 310 3.43 15.13 -5.36
C PHE A 310 3.87 14.68 -6.76
N PHE A 311 3.79 15.55 -7.77
CA PHE A 311 4.14 15.19 -9.14
C PHE A 311 5.63 15.39 -9.45
N ARG A 312 6.23 16.49 -8.98
CA ARG A 312 7.64 16.84 -9.27
C ARG A 312 8.60 15.76 -8.79
N VAL A 313 8.45 15.28 -7.57
CA VAL A 313 9.31 14.22 -7.00
C VAL A 313 9.32 12.97 -7.88
N ARG A 314 8.20 12.63 -8.49
CA ARG A 314 8.09 11.50 -9.43
C ARG A 314 8.74 11.81 -10.77
N PHE A 315 8.51 13.00 -11.29
CA PHE A 315 9.05 13.47 -12.57
C PHE A 315 10.58 13.54 -12.55
N ASP A 316 11.18 13.97 -11.46
CA ASP A 316 12.63 14.13 -11.34
C ASP A 316 13.39 12.80 -11.33
N ARG A 317 12.71 11.68 -10.98
CA ARG A 317 13.25 10.31 -11.05
C ARG A 317 13.26 9.70 -12.45
N LEU A 318 12.73 10.41 -13.45
CA LEU A 318 12.56 9.91 -14.81
C LEU A 318 13.74 10.33 -15.70
N THR A 319 14.14 9.40 -16.56
CA THR A 319 15.07 9.69 -17.66
C THR A 319 14.40 10.54 -18.74
N PRO A 320 15.16 11.24 -19.59
CA PRO A 320 14.58 12.02 -20.70
C PRO A 320 13.66 11.19 -21.61
N VAL A 321 14.01 9.94 -21.89
CA VAL A 321 13.20 9.04 -22.73
C VAL A 321 11.88 8.68 -22.05
N GLU A 322 11.91 8.43 -20.76
CA GLU A 322 10.71 8.14 -19.96
C GLU A 322 9.78 9.37 -19.86
N LYS A 323 10.35 10.57 -19.69
CA LYS A 323 9.60 11.84 -19.71
C LYS A 323 8.87 12.04 -21.03
N ARG A 324 9.55 11.81 -22.15
CA ARG A 324 8.93 11.85 -23.49
C ARG A 324 7.80 10.84 -23.65
N TYR A 325 8.00 9.63 -23.18
CA TYR A 325 6.97 8.59 -23.22
C TYR A 325 5.70 9.02 -22.45
N LEU A 326 5.86 9.51 -21.22
CA LEU A 326 4.75 9.99 -20.41
C LEU A 326 4.10 11.27 -20.97
N ARG A 327 4.89 12.14 -21.60
CA ARG A 327 4.35 13.33 -22.25
C ARG A 327 3.51 12.96 -23.49
N ALA A 328 3.95 11.97 -24.28
CA ALA A 328 3.14 11.44 -25.38
C ALA A 328 1.83 10.83 -24.90
N MET A 329 1.86 10.07 -23.80
CA MET A 329 0.63 9.59 -23.16
C MET A 329 -0.28 10.75 -22.74
N ALA A 330 0.28 11.81 -22.16
CA ALA A 330 -0.48 12.99 -21.72
C ALA A 330 -1.12 13.75 -22.88
N GLU A 331 -0.54 13.71 -24.06
CA GLU A 331 -1.13 14.29 -25.28
C GLU A 331 -2.40 13.57 -25.69
N LEU A 332 -2.44 12.24 -25.51
CA LEU A 332 -3.63 11.43 -25.79
C LEU A 332 -4.72 11.58 -24.71
N GLY A 333 -4.46 12.29 -23.59
CA GLY A 333 -5.41 12.53 -22.51
C GLY A 333 -5.19 11.63 -21.28
N PRO A 334 -6.19 11.50 -20.38
CA PRO A 334 -6.02 10.79 -19.11
C PRO A 334 -5.89 9.26 -19.24
N GLY A 335 -6.29 8.66 -20.35
CA GLY A 335 -6.13 7.23 -20.64
C GLY A 335 -7.27 6.33 -20.14
N PRO A 336 -7.13 4.99 -20.26
CA PRO A 336 -5.97 4.23 -20.75
C PRO A 336 -5.75 4.33 -22.28
N HIS A 337 -4.50 4.18 -22.73
CA HIS A 337 -4.09 4.27 -24.13
C HIS A 337 -3.49 2.97 -24.61
N ARG A 338 -3.69 2.63 -25.89
CA ARG A 338 -3.02 1.50 -26.50
C ARG A 338 -1.55 1.81 -26.75
N SER A 339 -0.69 0.81 -26.59
CA SER A 339 0.75 0.97 -26.86
C SER A 339 1.04 1.42 -28.32
N GLY A 340 0.13 1.11 -29.25
CA GLY A 340 0.19 1.58 -30.64
C GLY A 340 0.02 3.08 -30.76
N ASP A 341 -0.98 3.65 -30.08
CA ASP A 341 -1.29 5.08 -30.14
C ASP A 341 -0.15 5.92 -29.52
N ILE A 342 0.44 5.40 -28.43
CA ILE A 342 1.63 6.04 -27.80
C ILE A 342 2.83 6.00 -28.74
N ALA A 343 3.01 4.88 -29.46
CA ALA A 343 4.10 4.73 -30.41
C ALA A 343 3.95 5.68 -31.63
N GLU A 344 2.73 5.86 -32.11
CA GLU A 344 2.38 6.82 -33.16
C GLU A 344 2.68 8.24 -32.72
N ALA A 345 2.23 8.63 -31.51
CA ALA A 345 2.51 9.96 -30.94
C ALA A 345 4.01 10.26 -30.75
N LEU A 346 4.85 9.22 -30.66
CA LEU A 346 6.31 9.33 -30.54
C LEU A 346 7.05 9.18 -31.88
N ASP A 347 6.36 8.90 -32.97
CA ASP A 347 6.95 8.49 -34.25
C ASP A 347 7.98 7.35 -34.08
N ARG A 348 7.60 6.29 -33.33
CA ARG A 348 8.43 5.14 -32.98
C ARG A 348 7.72 3.82 -33.25
N ARG A 349 8.49 2.75 -33.38
CA ARG A 349 7.92 1.39 -33.43
C ARG A 349 7.52 0.91 -32.03
N VAL A 350 6.37 0.29 -31.89
CA VAL A 350 5.87 -0.26 -30.61
C VAL A 350 6.92 -1.13 -29.91
N THR A 351 7.61 -1.98 -30.70
CA THR A 351 8.64 -2.90 -30.17
C THR A 351 9.83 -2.18 -29.53
N SER A 352 10.17 -0.98 -30.02
CA SER A 352 11.29 -0.18 -29.48
C SER A 352 10.94 0.48 -28.14
N LEU A 353 9.67 0.63 -27.81
CA LEU A 353 9.19 1.26 -26.59
C LEU A 353 9.00 0.29 -25.42
N GLY A 354 9.07 -1.02 -25.67
CA GLY A 354 8.89 -2.07 -24.66
C GLY A 354 9.76 -1.88 -23.41
N PRO A 355 11.08 -1.70 -23.54
CA PRO A 355 11.95 -1.48 -22.36
C PRO A 355 11.57 -0.23 -21.56
N THR A 356 11.30 0.89 -22.22
CA THR A 356 10.88 2.14 -21.56
C THR A 356 9.56 1.94 -20.81
N ARG A 357 8.59 1.29 -21.44
CA ARG A 357 7.31 0.97 -20.82
C ARG A 357 7.48 0.10 -19.57
N ASN A 358 8.31 -0.93 -19.64
CA ASN A 358 8.56 -1.82 -18.51
C ASN A 358 9.22 -1.09 -17.34
N ASN A 359 10.24 -0.27 -17.61
CA ASN A 359 10.87 0.55 -16.57
C ASN A 359 9.89 1.53 -15.91
N LEU A 360 8.98 2.12 -16.68
CA LEU A 360 7.94 3.00 -16.14
C LEU A 360 6.91 2.23 -15.28
N ILE A 361 6.61 0.98 -15.60
CA ILE A 361 5.77 0.10 -14.79
C ILE A 361 6.49 -0.26 -13.49
N GLU A 362 7.78 -0.63 -13.54
CA GLU A 362 8.60 -0.92 -12.36
C GLU A 362 8.71 0.29 -11.43
N LYS A 363 8.93 1.48 -11.98
CA LYS A 363 8.90 2.75 -11.23
C LYS A 363 7.52 3.12 -10.69
N GLY A 364 6.47 2.37 -11.05
CA GLY A 364 5.10 2.64 -10.63
C GLY A 364 4.52 3.94 -11.18
N MET A 365 4.99 4.41 -12.34
CA MET A 365 4.46 5.61 -13.03
C MET A 365 3.23 5.29 -13.86
N ILE A 366 3.25 4.12 -14.48
CA ILE A 366 2.17 3.60 -15.32
C ILE A 366 1.84 2.16 -14.92
N TRP A 367 0.72 1.66 -15.37
CA TRP A 367 0.29 0.28 -15.22
C TRP A 367 -0.47 -0.20 -16.46
N SER A 368 -0.70 -1.50 -16.56
CA SER A 368 -1.45 -2.11 -17.67
C SER A 368 -2.81 -2.57 -17.17
N PRO A 369 -3.89 -1.81 -17.41
CA PRO A 369 -5.24 -2.25 -17.03
C PRO A 369 -5.68 -3.49 -17.82
N ASN A 370 -5.33 -3.56 -19.10
CA ASN A 370 -5.57 -4.71 -19.99
C ASN A 370 -4.35 -5.00 -20.84
N HIS A 371 -4.37 -6.13 -21.57
CA HIS A 371 -3.29 -6.45 -22.50
C HIS A 371 -3.15 -5.39 -23.59
N GLY A 372 -1.95 -4.82 -23.70
CA GLY A 372 -1.65 -3.77 -24.68
C GLY A 372 -2.04 -2.36 -24.26
N ASP A 373 -2.80 -2.19 -23.19
CA ASP A 373 -3.18 -0.89 -22.65
C ASP A 373 -2.16 -0.38 -21.62
N THR A 374 -2.08 0.93 -21.51
CA THR A 374 -1.21 1.63 -20.57
C THR A 374 -1.97 2.82 -19.99
N ALA A 375 -1.93 2.98 -18.67
CA ALA A 375 -2.57 4.09 -17.96
C ALA A 375 -1.63 4.66 -16.89
N PHE A 376 -1.82 5.91 -16.55
CA PHE A 376 -1.13 6.54 -15.41
C PHE A 376 -1.56 5.89 -14.10
N THR A 377 -0.63 5.78 -13.14
CA THR A 377 -0.93 5.29 -11.79
C THR A 377 -1.52 6.38 -10.90
N VAL A 378 -1.46 7.62 -11.34
CA VAL A 378 -1.92 8.80 -10.61
C VAL A 378 -2.78 9.64 -11.55
N PRO A 379 -4.02 10.01 -11.18
CA PRO A 379 -4.84 10.92 -11.96
C PRO A 379 -4.21 12.33 -11.99
N LEU A 380 -4.60 13.14 -12.97
CA LEU A 380 -4.09 14.49 -13.21
C LEU A 380 -2.58 14.58 -13.54
N PHE A 381 -1.86 13.44 -13.58
CA PHE A 381 -0.45 13.44 -13.98
C PHE A 381 -0.28 13.81 -15.46
N ASP A 382 -1.24 13.49 -16.30
CA ASP A 382 -1.32 13.93 -17.70
C ASP A 382 -1.38 15.46 -17.81
N ALA A 383 -2.22 16.10 -17.00
CA ALA A 383 -2.32 17.56 -16.94
C ALA A 383 -1.02 18.19 -16.43
N PHE A 384 -0.39 17.59 -15.41
CA PHE A 384 0.94 18.02 -14.94
C PHE A 384 2.00 17.90 -16.04
N MET A 385 2.05 16.77 -16.77
CA MET A 385 3.01 16.59 -17.86
C MET A 385 2.88 17.67 -18.95
N ARG A 386 1.65 18.06 -19.29
CA ARG A 386 1.41 19.16 -20.24
C ARG A 386 1.86 20.53 -19.73
N ARG A 387 1.72 20.78 -18.41
CA ARG A 387 2.20 22.03 -17.79
C ARG A 387 3.72 22.09 -17.70
N ILE A 388 4.39 21.00 -17.32
CA ILE A 388 5.83 20.97 -17.09
C ILE A 388 6.65 20.86 -18.39
N MET A 389 6.08 20.29 -19.44
CA MET A 389 6.66 20.14 -20.77
C MET A 389 5.71 20.73 -21.82
N PRO A 390 5.55 22.08 -21.83
CA PRO A 390 4.64 22.75 -22.78
C PRO A 390 5.17 22.70 -24.20
N GLY A 391 4.26 22.96 -25.17
CA GLY A 391 4.62 23.00 -26.60
C GLY A 391 4.84 21.63 -27.21
N ASP A 392 5.37 21.59 -28.44
CA ASP A 392 5.58 20.37 -29.24
C ASP A 392 7.05 19.91 -29.27
N ASP A 393 7.97 20.68 -28.70
CA ASP A 393 9.43 20.42 -28.72
C ASP A 393 9.85 19.20 -27.89
N TRP A 394 8.94 18.65 -27.08
CA TRP A 394 9.20 17.47 -26.24
C TRP A 394 9.41 16.17 -27.03
N SER A 395 9.00 16.14 -28.30
CA SER A 395 9.12 14.98 -29.20
C SER A 395 10.51 14.88 -29.86
N ALA A 396 11.30 15.94 -29.84
CA ALA A 396 12.62 16.03 -30.49
C ALA A 396 13.74 15.21 -29.78
#